data_60e872d1298a0d66043d7597b8366c26
#
_entry.id   60e872d1298a0d66043d7597b8366c26
#
_cell.length_a   1.000
_cell.length_b   1.000
_cell.length_c   1.000
_cell.angle_alpha   90.00
_cell.angle_beta   90.00
_cell.angle_gamma   90.00
#
_symmetry.space_group_name_H-M   'P 1'
#
loop_
_entity.id
_entity.type
_entity.pdbx_description
1 polymer ?
#
loop_
_entity_poly.entity_id
_entity_poly.type
_entity_poly.pdbx_seq_one_letter_code
_entity_poly.pdbx_strand_id
1 'polypeptide(L)'
;MYKRQVLAILAIVSGLVNAQAADNYTVSRTEYDQPDFQGVWNFSSNTPLERPERFGDREYLTPEEAIAIRTATLAATEAGLDADNGVGTYNTFWFEMAGRGDNIRTSLVTYPANGRLPPPVESAVAVGSRAGIDVSGSRPVRFMVGGIGMDGPEDRGLSERCIVGFNAGPPFLPSAYNNNVQIFQSRDNFVIMTEMVHDARIVPLDHSTHIDDDIRLWSGDSRGYWDEDTLVVETRNFNDMTQSFGTFAAPQLGTAYDKFLTERFTRTDEFTINYEFTIEDPSTFTDKITVQLPMAKVDGLLYEYACHEGNYGLLNTLRGARQEEQDAVDL
;
A
#
# COMPACT_ATOMS: atom_id res chain seq x y z
N MET A 1 3.94 -76.54 -5.92
CA MET A 1 3.16 -75.39 -6.41
C MET A 1 3.22 -74.29 -5.33
N TYR A 2 4.15 -73.34 -5.44
CA TYR A 2 4.37 -72.28 -4.48
C TYR A 2 3.64 -71.07 -4.96
N LYS A 3 2.66 -70.53 -4.19
CA LYS A 3 2.03 -69.26 -4.36
C LYS A 3 2.92 -68.21 -3.66
N ARG A 4 3.56 -67.33 -4.42
CA ARG A 4 4.26 -66.16 -3.91
C ARG A 4 3.22 -65.05 -3.62
N GLN A 5 3.06 -64.72 -2.37
CA GLN A 5 2.38 -63.50 -1.94
C GLN A 5 3.36 -62.33 -2.10
N VAL A 6 3.02 -61.39 -2.95
CA VAL A 6 3.72 -60.11 -3.05
C VAL A 6 3.07 -59.12 -2.06
N LEU A 7 3.75 -58.85 -0.97
CA LEU A 7 3.39 -57.74 -0.08
C LEU A 7 3.82 -56.43 -0.76
N ALA A 8 2.85 -55.65 -1.17
CA ALA A 8 3.08 -54.24 -1.57
C ALA A 8 3.18 -53.39 -0.30
N ILE A 9 4.39 -52.93 0.01
CA ILE A 9 4.64 -51.94 1.03
C ILE A 9 4.32 -50.60 0.41
N LEU A 10 3.17 -50.00 0.78
CA LEU A 10 2.83 -48.61 0.48
C LEU A 10 3.66 -47.73 1.42
N ALA A 11 4.75 -47.19 0.92
CA ALA A 11 5.46 -46.13 1.61
C ALA A 11 4.65 -44.84 1.49
N ILE A 12 3.97 -44.47 2.56
CA ILE A 12 3.38 -43.14 2.73
C ILE A 12 4.56 -42.18 2.93
N VAL A 13 4.98 -41.53 1.85
CA VAL A 13 5.87 -40.40 1.92
C VAL A 13 5.00 -39.22 2.35
N SER A 14 4.91 -38.98 3.66
CA SER A 14 4.42 -37.75 4.23
C SER A 14 5.43 -36.66 3.89
N GLY A 15 5.25 -36.02 2.74
CA GLY A 15 5.97 -34.83 2.39
C GLY A 15 5.56 -33.69 3.33
N LEU A 16 6.31 -33.54 4.42
CA LEU A 16 6.42 -32.27 5.10
C LEU A 16 7.01 -31.30 4.07
N VAL A 17 6.16 -30.49 3.47
CA VAL A 17 6.61 -29.27 2.79
C VAL A 17 7.12 -28.35 3.90
N ASN A 18 8.38 -28.53 4.23
CA ASN A 18 9.09 -27.62 5.08
C ASN A 18 9.11 -26.25 4.39
N ALA A 19 8.60 -25.27 5.09
CA ALA A 19 9.00 -23.88 4.91
C ALA A 19 10.51 -23.78 5.29
N GLN A 20 11.36 -24.26 4.44
CA GLN A 20 12.80 -24.41 4.67
C GLN A 20 13.56 -23.63 3.60
N ALA A 21 13.26 -22.34 3.45
CA ALA A 21 14.02 -21.46 2.58
C ALA A 21 14.66 -20.26 3.32
N ALA A 22 14.50 -20.13 4.63
CA ALA A 22 15.01 -18.98 5.38
C ALA A 22 16.30 -19.24 6.19
N ASP A 23 16.76 -20.49 6.33
CA ASP A 23 17.81 -20.80 7.31
C ASP A 23 19.25 -20.40 6.89
N ASN A 24 19.50 -19.83 5.71
CA ASN A 24 20.85 -19.47 5.27
C ASN A 24 20.96 -18.16 4.49
N TYR A 25 19.93 -17.31 4.46
CA TYR A 25 20.08 -16.02 3.80
C TYR A 25 20.85 -15.06 4.70
N THR A 26 21.98 -14.58 4.20
CA THR A 26 22.74 -13.50 4.84
C THR A 26 22.49 -12.23 4.04
N VAL A 27 21.94 -11.21 4.67
CA VAL A 27 21.65 -9.94 4.03
C VAL A 27 22.97 -9.28 3.55
N SER A 28 22.98 -8.81 2.31
CA SER A 28 24.07 -8.00 1.79
C SER A 28 24.16 -6.68 2.55
N ARG A 29 25.39 -6.15 2.69
CA ARG A 29 25.61 -4.92 3.44
C ARG A 29 26.16 -3.82 2.55
N THR A 30 25.81 -2.60 2.88
CA THR A 30 26.37 -1.38 2.29
C THR A 30 27.82 -1.18 2.76
N GLU A 31 28.52 -0.20 2.21
CA GLU A 31 29.86 0.23 2.67
C GLU A 31 29.88 0.73 4.13
N TYR A 32 28.71 0.99 4.72
CA TYR A 32 28.54 1.44 6.11
C TYR A 32 28.17 0.29 7.08
N ASP A 33 28.27 -0.96 6.60
CA ASP A 33 27.87 -2.18 7.35
C ASP A 33 26.38 -2.22 7.74
N GLN A 34 25.54 -1.47 7.02
CA GLN A 34 24.09 -1.53 7.15
C GLN A 34 23.51 -2.56 6.18
N PRO A 35 22.40 -3.25 6.51
CA PRO A 35 21.69 -4.07 5.55
C PRO A 35 21.35 -3.29 4.28
N ASP A 36 21.63 -3.88 3.10
CA ASP A 36 21.45 -3.21 1.82
C ASP A 36 20.04 -3.41 1.26
N PHE A 37 19.28 -2.33 1.22
CA PHE A 37 17.95 -2.25 0.64
C PHE A 37 17.92 -1.52 -0.70
N GLN A 38 19.05 -1.05 -1.20
CA GLN A 38 19.10 -0.21 -2.38
C GLN A 38 18.52 -0.92 -3.61
N GLY A 39 17.87 -0.16 -4.46
CA GLY A 39 17.25 -0.65 -5.69
C GLY A 39 15.78 -0.28 -5.83
N VAL A 40 15.14 -0.85 -6.84
CA VAL A 40 13.71 -0.67 -7.11
C VAL A 40 12.93 -1.87 -6.59
N TRP A 41 11.84 -1.59 -5.89
CA TRP A 41 11.00 -2.59 -5.23
C TRP A 41 9.54 -2.37 -5.57
N ASN A 42 8.83 -3.44 -5.92
CA ASN A 42 7.42 -3.42 -6.26
C ASN A 42 6.59 -4.02 -5.12
N PHE A 43 5.59 -3.27 -4.65
CA PHE A 43 4.70 -3.69 -3.57
C PHE A 43 3.28 -4.04 -4.04
N SER A 44 3.08 -4.29 -5.34
CA SER A 44 1.78 -4.76 -5.83
C SER A 44 1.39 -6.09 -5.20
N SER A 45 0.13 -6.26 -4.89
CA SER A 45 -0.39 -7.49 -4.29
C SER A 45 -1.86 -7.71 -4.64
N ASN A 46 -2.23 -8.96 -4.86
CA ASN A 46 -3.62 -9.40 -5.03
C ASN A 46 -4.26 -9.89 -3.74
N THR A 47 -3.47 -9.97 -2.67
CA THR A 47 -4.00 -10.34 -1.37
C THR A 47 -4.93 -9.23 -0.88
N PRO A 48 -6.18 -9.55 -0.51
CA PRO A 48 -7.10 -8.53 -0.02
C PRO A 48 -6.58 -7.92 1.29
N LEU A 49 -6.91 -6.65 1.52
CA LEU A 49 -6.55 -5.99 2.77
C LEU A 49 -7.12 -6.77 3.96
N GLU A 50 -8.43 -6.99 3.96
CA GLU A 50 -9.12 -7.73 5.01
C GLU A 50 -9.40 -9.16 4.57
N ARG A 51 -9.41 -10.08 5.55
CA ARG A 51 -9.68 -11.49 5.30
C ARG A 51 -11.12 -11.71 4.86
N PRO A 52 -11.35 -12.27 3.65
CA PRO A 52 -12.68 -12.66 3.21
C PRO A 52 -13.32 -13.70 4.14
N GLU A 53 -14.62 -13.57 4.38
CA GLU A 53 -15.38 -14.44 5.30
C GLU A 53 -15.24 -15.93 5.00
N ARG A 54 -15.10 -16.29 3.72
CA ARG A 54 -14.92 -17.70 3.29
C ARG A 54 -13.69 -18.38 3.88
N PHE A 55 -12.71 -17.62 4.37
CA PHE A 55 -11.50 -18.17 4.98
C PHE A 55 -11.59 -18.33 6.50
N GLY A 56 -12.63 -17.77 7.16
CA GLY A 56 -12.76 -17.80 8.62
C GLY A 56 -11.49 -17.28 9.31
N ASP A 57 -10.93 -18.06 10.22
CA ASP A 57 -9.71 -17.69 10.96
C ASP A 57 -8.42 -18.14 10.27
N ARG A 58 -8.51 -18.70 9.07
CA ARG A 58 -7.36 -19.26 8.36
C ARG A 58 -6.48 -18.13 7.79
N GLU A 59 -5.26 -18.03 8.29
CA GLU A 59 -4.29 -16.99 7.89
C GLU A 59 -3.68 -17.22 6.51
N TYR A 60 -3.51 -18.48 6.11
CA TYR A 60 -2.79 -18.86 4.90
C TYR A 60 -3.66 -19.61 3.93
N LEU A 61 -3.41 -19.41 2.64
CA LEU A 61 -3.94 -20.22 1.55
C LEU A 61 -3.25 -21.59 1.53
N THR A 62 -3.94 -22.60 1.01
CA THR A 62 -3.21 -23.82 0.62
C THR A 62 -2.42 -23.56 -0.65
N PRO A 63 -1.38 -24.38 -0.96
CA PRO A 63 -0.64 -24.24 -2.21
C PRO A 63 -1.55 -24.30 -3.45
N GLU A 64 -2.56 -25.15 -3.44
CA GLU A 64 -3.53 -25.31 -4.52
C GLU A 64 -4.39 -24.05 -4.69
N GLU A 65 -4.84 -23.44 -3.58
CA GLU A 65 -5.59 -22.19 -3.60
C GLU A 65 -4.75 -21.02 -4.12
N ALA A 66 -3.50 -20.92 -3.68
CA ALA A 66 -2.57 -19.90 -4.14
C ALA A 66 -2.34 -20.00 -5.66
N ILE A 67 -2.11 -21.21 -6.17
CA ILE A 67 -1.97 -21.48 -7.61
C ILE A 67 -3.26 -21.11 -8.36
N ALA A 68 -4.41 -21.52 -7.85
CA ALA A 68 -5.70 -21.26 -8.49
C ALA A 68 -6.00 -19.75 -8.57
N ILE A 69 -5.76 -19.01 -7.49
CA ILE A 69 -5.94 -17.55 -7.45
C ILE A 69 -5.00 -16.90 -8.45
N ARG A 70 -3.71 -17.24 -8.44
CA ARG A 70 -2.73 -16.69 -9.38
C ARG A 70 -3.11 -16.94 -10.83
N THR A 71 -3.50 -18.19 -11.15
CA THR A 71 -3.92 -18.56 -12.50
C THR A 71 -5.16 -17.77 -12.94
N ALA A 72 -6.16 -17.64 -12.06
CA ALA A 72 -7.36 -16.87 -12.36
C ALA A 72 -7.06 -15.38 -12.58
N THR A 73 -6.16 -14.81 -11.78
CA THR A 73 -5.76 -13.41 -11.93
C THR A 73 -5.01 -13.17 -13.25
N LEU A 74 -4.07 -14.04 -13.61
CA LEU A 74 -3.35 -13.94 -14.87
C LEU A 74 -4.32 -14.05 -16.07
N ALA A 75 -5.26 -15.00 -16.04
CA ALA A 75 -6.27 -15.15 -17.09
C ALA A 75 -7.19 -13.93 -17.19
N ALA A 76 -7.58 -13.34 -16.06
CA ALA A 76 -8.40 -12.12 -16.05
C ALA A 76 -7.61 -10.91 -16.60
N THR A 77 -6.33 -10.80 -16.29
CA THR A 77 -5.45 -9.76 -16.84
C THR A 77 -5.32 -9.90 -18.35
N GLU A 78 -5.06 -11.10 -18.84
CA GLU A 78 -4.95 -11.38 -20.29
C GLU A 78 -6.26 -11.07 -21.03
N ALA A 79 -7.38 -11.54 -20.50
CA ALA A 79 -8.70 -11.21 -21.06
C ALA A 79 -9.01 -9.70 -21.06
N GLY A 80 -8.53 -8.98 -20.03
CA GLY A 80 -8.66 -7.53 -19.96
C GLY A 80 -7.77 -6.79 -20.97
N LEU A 81 -6.60 -7.33 -21.33
CA LEU A 81 -5.73 -6.75 -22.37
C LEU A 81 -6.37 -6.83 -23.76
N ASP A 82 -7.16 -7.88 -24.03
CA ASP A 82 -7.84 -8.09 -25.30
C ASP A 82 -9.19 -7.34 -25.42
N ALA A 83 -9.65 -6.76 -24.30
CA ALA A 83 -10.93 -6.04 -24.30
C ALA A 83 -10.80 -4.68 -24.98
N ASP A 84 -11.75 -4.38 -25.89
CA ASP A 84 -11.91 -3.02 -26.44
C ASP A 84 -12.57 -2.14 -25.36
N ASN A 85 -11.75 -1.45 -24.61
CA ASN A 85 -12.19 -0.63 -23.47
C ASN A 85 -12.79 0.73 -23.88
N GLY A 86 -12.90 1.02 -25.16
CA GLY A 86 -13.47 2.29 -25.65
C GLY A 86 -12.62 3.54 -25.32
N VAL A 87 -13.05 4.66 -25.85
CA VAL A 87 -12.38 5.95 -25.62
C VAL A 87 -12.66 6.45 -24.21
N GLY A 88 -11.61 6.80 -23.46
CA GLY A 88 -11.70 7.39 -22.12
C GLY A 88 -11.71 6.39 -20.97
N THR A 89 -11.56 5.10 -21.24
CA THR A 89 -11.32 4.09 -20.21
C THR A 89 -9.83 3.81 -20.03
N TYR A 90 -9.44 3.47 -18.81
CA TYR A 90 -8.07 3.03 -18.52
C TYR A 90 -7.84 1.67 -19.18
N ASN A 91 -6.79 1.56 -19.98
CA ASN A 91 -6.38 0.29 -20.56
C ASN A 91 -5.79 -0.60 -19.45
N THR A 92 -6.23 -1.87 -19.43
CA THR A 92 -5.75 -2.89 -18.50
C THR A 92 -4.24 -3.16 -18.59
N PHE A 93 -3.60 -2.74 -19.68
CA PHE A 93 -2.14 -2.76 -19.83
C PHE A 93 -1.39 -2.06 -18.67
N TRP A 94 -1.99 -1.04 -18.09
CA TRP A 94 -1.39 -0.28 -16.99
C TRP A 94 -1.56 -0.94 -15.62
N PHE A 95 -2.39 -1.98 -15.52
CA PHE A 95 -2.72 -2.59 -14.24
C PHE A 95 -1.69 -3.64 -13.84
N GLU A 96 -1.20 -3.53 -12.62
CA GLU A 96 -0.30 -4.49 -11.98
C GLU A 96 -1.10 -5.54 -11.21
N MET A 97 -2.10 -6.14 -11.87
CA MET A 97 -3.09 -7.02 -11.23
C MET A 97 -2.51 -8.32 -10.66
N ALA A 98 -1.35 -8.75 -11.12
CA ALA A 98 -0.84 -10.07 -10.77
C ALA A 98 -0.05 -10.12 -9.46
N GLY A 99 0.32 -8.95 -8.88
CA GLY A 99 1.28 -8.90 -7.78
C GLY A 99 2.61 -9.59 -8.13
N ARG A 100 3.71 -9.09 -7.67
CA ARG A 100 5.03 -9.69 -7.97
C ARG A 100 5.56 -10.58 -6.86
N GLY A 101 5.05 -10.42 -5.64
CA GLY A 101 5.46 -11.21 -4.48
C GLY A 101 4.62 -12.48 -4.29
N ASP A 102 5.24 -13.53 -3.77
CA ASP A 102 4.55 -14.77 -3.37
C ASP A 102 3.89 -14.58 -1.99
N ASN A 103 2.80 -13.83 -1.95
CA ASN A 103 2.03 -13.71 -0.72
C ASN A 103 0.94 -14.79 -0.68
N ILE A 104 1.11 -15.73 0.22
CA ILE A 104 0.15 -16.83 0.45
C ILE A 104 -0.82 -16.53 1.58
N ARG A 105 -0.84 -15.32 2.11
CA ARG A 105 -1.78 -14.93 3.17
C ARG A 105 -3.19 -14.71 2.61
N THR A 106 -4.18 -14.93 3.46
CA THR A 106 -5.59 -14.69 3.14
C THR A 106 -5.99 -13.22 3.31
N SER A 107 -5.14 -12.42 3.97
CA SER A 107 -5.28 -10.97 4.16
C SER A 107 -3.92 -10.31 4.33
N LEU A 108 -3.84 -9.02 3.99
CA LEU A 108 -2.68 -8.20 4.33
C LEU A 108 -2.69 -7.81 5.81
N VAL A 109 -3.88 -7.60 6.40
CA VAL A 109 -4.01 -7.37 7.85
C VAL A 109 -3.60 -8.63 8.60
N THR A 110 -2.61 -8.48 9.50
CA THR A 110 -2.09 -9.54 10.37
C THR A 110 -2.48 -9.31 11.83
N TYR A 111 -2.78 -8.09 12.21
CA TYR A 111 -3.37 -7.75 13.49
C TYR A 111 -4.46 -6.67 13.28
N PRO A 112 -5.63 -6.85 13.86
CA PRO A 112 -6.09 -7.95 14.71
C PRO A 112 -6.02 -9.34 14.05
N ALA A 113 -5.91 -10.40 14.85
CA ALA A 113 -5.66 -11.78 14.39
C ALA A 113 -6.77 -12.36 13.47
N ASN A 114 -7.98 -11.78 13.53
CA ASN A 114 -9.06 -12.14 12.61
C ASN A 114 -8.78 -11.66 11.17
N GLY A 115 -7.70 -10.89 10.93
CA GLY A 115 -7.32 -10.38 9.62
C GLY A 115 -8.24 -9.29 9.10
N ARG A 116 -8.91 -8.54 9.98
CA ARG A 116 -9.84 -7.46 9.64
C ARG A 116 -9.49 -6.19 10.40
N LEU A 117 -9.93 -5.07 9.84
CA LEU A 117 -9.76 -3.78 10.52
C LEU A 117 -10.57 -3.76 11.83
N PRO A 118 -10.02 -3.18 12.90
CA PRO A 118 -10.78 -2.97 14.11
C PRO A 118 -11.92 -1.99 13.86
N PRO A 119 -13.01 -2.05 14.63
CA PRO A 119 -14.09 -1.08 14.51
C PRO A 119 -13.56 0.34 14.71
N PRO A 120 -14.10 1.32 13.95
CA PRO A 120 -13.84 2.71 14.24
C PRO A 120 -14.45 3.13 15.57
N VAL A 121 -13.86 4.14 16.22
CA VAL A 121 -14.48 4.77 17.37
C VAL A 121 -15.73 5.54 16.93
N GLU A 122 -16.69 5.74 17.84
CA GLU A 122 -17.97 6.38 17.53
C GLU A 122 -17.82 7.80 16.96
N SER A 123 -16.79 8.51 17.40
CA SER A 123 -16.44 9.86 16.93
C SER A 123 -15.73 9.89 15.58
N ALA A 124 -15.25 8.77 15.07
CA ALA A 124 -14.52 8.74 13.81
C ALA A 124 -15.45 9.10 12.64
N VAL A 125 -15.10 10.15 11.93
CA VAL A 125 -15.88 10.62 10.79
C VAL A 125 -15.52 9.82 9.55
N ALA A 126 -16.52 9.18 8.93
CA ALA A 126 -16.35 8.62 7.60
C ALA A 126 -16.27 9.77 6.58
N VAL A 127 -15.17 9.82 5.84
CA VAL A 127 -15.03 10.77 4.75
C VAL A 127 -15.72 10.19 3.53
N GLY A 128 -16.85 10.80 3.15
CA GLY A 128 -17.60 10.43 1.95
C GLY A 128 -16.72 10.53 0.71
N SER A 129 -16.84 9.59 -0.21
CA SER A 129 -15.80 9.37 -1.20
C SER A 129 -16.23 9.45 -2.64
N ARG A 130 -17.32 10.02 -2.97
CA ARG A 130 -17.69 10.07 -4.39
C ARG A 130 -17.79 11.51 -4.86
N ALA A 131 -17.20 11.76 -6.03
CA ALA A 131 -17.39 12.98 -6.78
C ALA A 131 -18.89 13.34 -6.84
N GLY A 132 -19.20 14.62 -6.62
CA GLY A 132 -20.56 15.13 -6.72
C GLY A 132 -21.31 15.35 -5.40
N ILE A 133 -20.69 15.09 -4.24
CA ILE A 133 -21.24 15.50 -2.95
C ILE A 133 -20.37 16.63 -2.43
N ASP A 134 -20.83 17.84 -2.61
CA ASP A 134 -20.28 19.01 -1.94
C ASP A 134 -20.57 18.92 -0.45
N VAL A 135 -19.51 18.90 0.36
CA VAL A 135 -19.63 18.79 1.81
C VAL A 135 -18.89 19.95 2.43
N SER A 136 -19.63 20.97 2.82
CA SER A 136 -19.08 22.14 3.47
C SER A 136 -18.31 21.83 4.76
N GLY A 137 -17.19 22.51 5.00
CA GLY A 137 -16.37 22.45 6.20
C GLY A 137 -14.98 21.87 5.96
N SER A 138 -14.08 22.00 6.94
CA SER A 138 -12.77 21.39 6.87
C SER A 138 -12.89 19.89 7.16
N ARG A 139 -12.50 19.08 6.20
CA ARG A 139 -12.48 17.62 6.31
C ARG A 139 -11.19 17.08 5.72
N PRO A 140 -10.76 15.88 6.11
CA PRO A 140 -9.63 15.25 5.46
C PRO A 140 -9.87 15.14 3.95
N VAL A 141 -8.95 15.66 3.17
CA VAL A 141 -8.98 15.52 1.71
C VAL A 141 -8.38 14.17 1.34
N ARG A 142 -9.10 13.42 0.55
CA ARG A 142 -8.73 12.03 0.23
C ARG A 142 -7.55 11.96 -0.72
N PHE A 143 -6.84 10.87 -0.67
CA PHE A 143 -5.84 10.52 -1.67
C PHE A 143 -6.42 10.28 -3.06
N MET A 144 -7.72 10.08 -3.16
CA MET A 144 -8.38 9.67 -4.40
C MET A 144 -9.01 10.84 -5.12
N VAL A 145 -9.40 10.58 -6.37
CA VAL A 145 -10.23 11.46 -7.18
C VAL A 145 -11.55 11.74 -6.45
N GLY A 146 -11.96 13.00 -6.44
CA GLY A 146 -13.25 13.41 -5.93
C GLY A 146 -13.19 14.54 -4.92
N GLY A 147 -12.32 14.52 -3.93
CA GLY A 147 -12.24 15.58 -2.92
C GLY A 147 -13.53 15.81 -2.13
N ILE A 148 -13.67 16.97 -1.50
CA ILE A 148 -14.81 17.40 -0.66
C ILE A 148 -15.77 18.35 -1.38
N GLY A 149 -15.37 18.94 -2.49
CA GLY A 149 -16.13 19.89 -3.27
C GLY A 149 -15.43 20.28 -4.56
N MET A 150 -15.93 21.31 -5.22
CA MET A 150 -15.41 21.83 -6.50
C MET A 150 -15.28 23.37 -6.51
N ASP A 151 -15.28 24.01 -5.33
CA ASP A 151 -15.15 25.47 -5.23
C ASP A 151 -13.74 25.91 -5.61
N GLY A 152 -12.72 25.14 -5.22
CA GLY A 152 -11.34 25.41 -5.50
C GLY A 152 -10.46 24.17 -5.59
N PRO A 153 -9.19 24.31 -5.93
CA PRO A 153 -8.25 23.18 -5.95
C PRO A 153 -8.11 22.49 -4.60
N GLU A 154 -8.24 23.25 -3.51
CA GLU A 154 -8.09 22.77 -2.13
C GLU A 154 -9.17 21.76 -1.75
N ASP A 155 -10.31 21.79 -2.43
CA ASP A 155 -11.40 20.84 -2.21
C ASP A 155 -11.19 19.51 -2.90
N ARG A 156 -10.20 19.41 -3.79
CA ARG A 156 -9.92 18.22 -4.58
C ARG A 156 -8.95 17.28 -3.88
N GLY A 157 -8.99 16.00 -4.26
CA GLY A 157 -8.15 14.97 -3.69
C GLY A 157 -6.65 15.22 -3.85
N LEU A 158 -5.85 14.72 -2.91
CA LEU A 158 -4.41 14.97 -2.89
C LEU A 158 -3.69 14.41 -4.12
N SER A 159 -4.11 13.24 -4.61
CA SER A 159 -3.54 12.64 -5.83
C SER A 159 -3.91 13.43 -7.07
N GLU A 160 -5.14 13.94 -7.14
CA GLU A 160 -5.63 14.80 -8.22
C GLU A 160 -4.86 16.13 -8.28
N ARG A 161 -4.42 16.60 -7.11
CA ARG A 161 -3.59 17.82 -6.95
C ARG A 161 -2.09 17.55 -7.10
N CYS A 162 -1.67 16.33 -7.30
CA CYS A 162 -0.26 15.93 -7.35
C CYS A 162 0.53 16.24 -6.07
N ILE A 163 -0.11 16.20 -4.91
CA ILE A 163 0.53 16.45 -3.60
C ILE A 163 1.01 15.14 -3.00
N VAL A 164 0.13 14.12 -2.89
CA VAL A 164 0.46 12.78 -2.42
C VAL A 164 -0.26 11.77 -3.29
N GLY A 165 0.45 10.80 -3.82
CA GLY A 165 -0.14 9.71 -4.58
C GLY A 165 -1.00 8.79 -3.72
N PHE A 166 -2.04 8.21 -4.30
CA PHE A 166 -3.00 7.38 -3.54
C PHE A 166 -2.42 6.08 -3.00
N ASN A 167 -1.22 5.68 -3.44
CA ASN A 167 -0.46 4.53 -2.91
C ASN A 167 0.96 4.91 -2.46
N ALA A 168 1.32 6.20 -2.50
CA ALA A 168 2.67 6.67 -2.22
C ALA A 168 3.05 6.61 -0.73
N GLY A 169 2.07 6.38 0.14
CA GLY A 169 2.31 6.28 1.59
C GLY A 169 2.70 7.59 2.27
N PRO A 170 3.26 7.50 3.49
CA PRO A 170 3.28 6.33 4.35
C PRO A 170 1.92 6.01 5.01
N PRO A 171 1.54 4.75 5.18
CA PRO A 171 2.20 3.53 4.71
C PRO A 171 1.91 3.22 3.23
N PHE A 172 2.71 2.33 2.62
CA PHE A 172 2.45 1.82 1.28
C PHE A 172 1.31 0.80 1.29
N LEU A 173 0.39 0.95 0.34
CA LEU A 173 -0.69 -0.01 0.11
C LEU A 173 -0.79 -0.32 -1.38
N PRO A 174 -0.98 -1.57 -1.76
CA PRO A 174 -1.13 -1.96 -3.14
C PRO A 174 -2.28 -1.23 -3.82
N SER A 175 -2.05 -0.82 -5.04
CA SER A 175 -3.04 -0.21 -5.93
C SER A 175 -3.01 -0.86 -7.31
N ALA A 176 -3.85 -0.37 -8.20
CA ALA A 176 -3.94 -0.92 -9.55
C ALA A 176 -2.66 -0.74 -10.39
N TYR A 177 -1.84 0.28 -10.11
CA TYR A 177 -0.64 0.61 -10.90
C TYR A 177 0.33 1.49 -10.12
N ASN A 178 1.57 1.64 -10.63
CA ASN A 178 2.64 2.45 -10.05
C ASN A 178 2.97 2.07 -8.60
N ASN A 179 3.12 0.76 -8.36
CA ASN A 179 3.45 0.21 -7.05
C ASN A 179 4.96 0.06 -6.85
N ASN A 180 5.76 0.94 -7.43
CA ASN A 180 7.20 0.87 -7.30
C ASN A 180 7.74 1.96 -6.37
N VAL A 181 8.76 1.60 -5.62
CA VAL A 181 9.60 2.52 -4.85
C VAL A 181 11.06 2.27 -5.18
N GLN A 182 11.83 3.33 -5.18
CA GLN A 182 13.29 3.24 -5.24
C GLN A 182 13.88 3.64 -3.90
N ILE A 183 14.74 2.79 -3.37
CA ILE A 183 15.42 2.99 -2.09
C ILE A 183 16.86 3.40 -2.35
N PHE A 184 17.29 4.46 -1.67
CA PHE A 184 18.68 4.91 -1.60
C PHE A 184 19.12 4.93 -0.14
N GLN A 185 20.38 4.59 0.09
CA GLN A 185 20.95 4.60 1.44
C GLN A 185 22.25 5.40 1.46
N SER A 186 22.39 6.17 2.51
CA SER A 186 23.65 6.72 2.96
C SER A 186 23.89 6.28 4.40
N ARG A 187 25.01 6.69 5.00
CA ARG A 187 25.30 6.38 6.40
C ARG A 187 24.19 6.82 7.33
N ASP A 188 23.66 8.03 7.11
CA ASP A 188 22.81 8.74 8.05
C ASP A 188 21.38 8.92 7.55
N ASN A 189 21.06 8.44 6.34
CA ASN A 189 19.74 8.59 5.77
C ASN A 189 19.31 7.35 4.96
N PHE A 190 18.05 7.02 5.10
CA PHE A 190 17.35 6.09 4.22
C PHE A 190 16.29 6.87 3.43
N VAL A 191 16.38 6.83 2.12
CA VAL A 191 15.51 7.62 1.24
C VAL A 191 14.62 6.69 0.45
N ILE A 192 13.31 6.91 0.50
CA ILE A 192 12.31 6.16 -0.24
C ILE A 192 11.67 7.11 -1.25
N MET A 193 11.96 6.89 -2.51
CA MET A 193 11.35 7.63 -3.61
C MET A 193 10.24 6.79 -4.21
N THR A 194 9.01 7.33 -4.23
CA THR A 194 7.85 6.65 -4.80
C THR A 194 7.70 6.94 -6.28
N GLU A 195 7.25 5.96 -7.06
CA GLU A 195 6.90 6.17 -8.46
C GLU A 195 5.69 7.10 -8.59
N MET A 196 4.64 6.82 -7.83
CA MET A 196 3.43 7.63 -7.84
C MET A 196 3.70 9.02 -7.29
N VAL A 197 3.58 10.05 -8.15
CA VAL A 197 3.79 11.47 -7.82
C VAL A 197 5.25 11.80 -7.42
N HIS A 198 6.20 10.89 -7.69
CA HIS A 198 7.65 11.08 -7.51
C HIS A 198 8.05 11.73 -6.16
N ASP A 199 7.30 11.48 -5.10
CA ASP A 199 7.62 11.98 -3.76
C ASP A 199 8.82 11.23 -3.15
N ALA A 200 9.68 11.95 -2.45
CA ALA A 200 10.87 11.40 -1.81
C ALA A 200 10.80 11.62 -0.30
N ARG A 201 10.64 10.53 0.44
CA ARG A 201 10.67 10.52 1.91
C ARG A 201 12.08 10.27 2.41
N ILE A 202 12.67 11.28 3.07
CA ILE A 202 13.98 11.19 3.69
C ILE A 202 13.78 10.79 5.15
N VAL A 203 14.39 9.69 5.54
CA VAL A 203 14.34 9.13 6.89
C VAL A 203 15.72 9.25 7.52
N PRO A 204 15.96 10.22 8.42
CA PRO A 204 17.21 10.31 9.18
C PRO A 204 17.39 9.08 10.07
N LEU A 205 18.66 8.58 10.13
CA LEU A 205 19.09 7.45 10.95
C LEU A 205 20.01 7.89 12.11
N ASP A 206 20.08 9.17 12.35
CA ASP A 206 21.01 9.82 13.29
C ASP A 206 20.46 9.91 14.72
N HIS A 207 19.35 9.22 15.03
CA HIS A 207 18.65 9.27 16.32
C HIS A 207 18.16 10.68 16.69
N SER A 208 18.00 11.58 15.75
CA SER A 208 17.41 12.90 15.99
C SER A 208 15.96 12.77 16.44
N THR A 209 15.52 13.71 17.24
CA THR A 209 14.13 13.81 17.65
C THR A 209 13.25 14.24 16.50
N HIS A 210 11.98 13.89 16.56
CA HIS A 210 10.99 14.45 15.66
C HIS A 210 10.90 15.97 15.75
N ILE A 211 10.41 16.59 14.69
CA ILE A 211 10.11 18.03 14.68
C ILE A 211 9.05 18.38 15.74
N ASP A 212 8.92 19.66 16.03
CA ASP A 212 7.92 20.18 16.97
C ASP A 212 6.51 19.69 16.61
N ASP A 213 5.72 19.33 17.62
CA ASP A 213 4.38 18.77 17.44
C ASP A 213 3.40 19.75 16.77
N ASP A 214 3.70 21.06 16.78
CA ASP A 214 2.90 22.09 16.08
C ASP A 214 3.16 22.10 14.57
N ILE A 215 4.24 21.47 14.09
CA ILE A 215 4.55 21.38 12.67
C ILE A 215 3.95 20.09 12.11
N ARG A 216 3.04 20.23 11.14
CA ARG A 216 2.32 19.11 10.54
C ARG A 216 2.58 19.00 9.04
N LEU A 217 2.87 17.78 8.58
CA LEU A 217 3.26 17.51 7.21
C LEU A 217 2.26 16.56 6.53
N TRP A 218 2.23 16.56 5.21
CA TRP A 218 1.37 15.66 4.44
C TRP A 218 1.74 14.18 4.66
N SER A 219 3.03 13.88 4.60
CA SER A 219 3.56 12.52 4.77
C SER A 219 4.14 12.27 6.17
N GLY A 220 3.91 13.21 7.12
CA GLY A 220 4.47 13.14 8.47
C GLY A 220 5.97 13.38 8.51
N ASP A 221 6.53 13.29 9.71
CA ASP A 221 7.96 13.37 10.00
C ASP A 221 8.47 11.98 10.39
N SER A 222 9.42 11.45 9.63
CA SER A 222 9.94 10.09 9.79
C SER A 222 11.32 10.10 10.46
N ARG A 223 11.54 9.13 11.36
CA ARG A 223 12.85 8.81 11.96
C ARG A 223 13.09 7.32 11.89
N GLY A 224 14.31 6.91 11.58
CA GLY A 224 14.66 5.51 11.43
C GLY A 224 15.78 5.07 12.36
N TYR A 225 15.76 3.77 12.66
CA TYR A 225 16.86 3.10 13.38
C TYR A 225 16.92 1.63 12.97
N TRP A 226 18.08 1.04 13.19
CA TRP A 226 18.29 -0.38 12.93
C TRP A 226 17.97 -1.21 14.17
N ASP A 227 17.14 -2.23 13.99
CA ASP A 227 16.85 -3.31 14.93
C ASP A 227 17.40 -4.60 14.28
N GLU A 228 18.66 -4.91 14.57
CA GLU A 228 19.43 -5.94 13.89
C GLU A 228 19.48 -5.69 12.37
N ASP A 229 18.95 -6.60 11.55
CA ASP A 229 18.87 -6.49 10.09
C ASP A 229 17.55 -5.88 9.58
N THR A 230 16.75 -5.34 10.47
CA THR A 230 15.49 -4.67 10.17
C THR A 230 15.63 -3.17 10.31
N LEU A 231 15.24 -2.42 9.29
CA LEU A 231 15.04 -0.98 9.43
C LEU A 231 13.66 -0.74 10.04
N VAL A 232 13.62 -0.02 11.14
CA VAL A 232 12.39 0.48 11.78
C VAL A 232 12.26 1.96 11.48
N VAL A 233 11.10 2.37 10.98
CA VAL A 233 10.78 3.78 10.71
C VAL A 233 9.55 4.17 11.51
N GLU A 234 9.68 5.17 12.35
CA GLU A 234 8.59 5.78 13.10
C GLU A 234 8.20 7.10 12.43
N THR A 235 6.90 7.28 12.18
CA THR A 235 6.38 8.49 11.53
C THR A 235 5.21 9.04 12.32
N ARG A 236 5.26 10.34 12.60
CA ARG A 236 4.21 11.13 13.25
C ARG A 236 4.12 12.52 12.64
N ASN A 237 3.44 13.47 13.27
CA ASN A 237 3.30 14.83 12.79
C ASN A 237 2.58 14.94 11.44
N PHE A 238 1.64 14.04 11.17
CA PHE A 238 0.74 14.17 10.02
C PHE A 238 -0.22 15.34 10.25
N ASN A 239 -0.65 15.97 9.14
CA ASN A 239 -1.69 17.00 9.24
C ASN A 239 -3.10 16.36 9.35
N ASP A 240 -4.10 17.19 9.64
CA ASP A 240 -5.50 16.78 9.76
C ASP A 240 -6.24 16.70 8.41
N MET A 241 -5.57 17.05 7.31
CA MET A 241 -6.12 17.06 5.95
C MET A 241 -5.95 15.71 5.22
N THR A 242 -5.27 14.74 5.84
CA THR A 242 -5.15 13.37 5.35
C THR A 242 -5.98 12.44 6.22
N GLN A 243 -6.42 11.34 5.62
CA GLN A 243 -7.12 10.28 6.36
C GLN A 243 -6.16 9.54 7.30
N SER A 244 -6.70 8.93 8.35
CA SER A 244 -5.95 8.04 9.22
C SER A 244 -5.49 6.79 8.46
N PHE A 245 -6.45 6.01 7.96
CA PHE A 245 -6.20 4.81 7.18
C PHE A 245 -7.38 4.49 6.26
N GLY A 246 -7.10 3.88 5.14
CA GLY A 246 -8.10 3.40 4.19
C GLY A 246 -7.45 3.04 2.87
N THR A 247 -8.11 2.18 2.13
CA THR A 247 -7.69 1.80 0.78
C THR A 247 -8.56 2.48 -0.27
N PHE A 248 -8.17 2.32 -1.52
CA PHE A 248 -8.96 2.75 -2.67
C PHE A 248 -10.41 2.25 -2.62
N ALA A 249 -10.64 1.03 -2.13
CA ALA A 249 -11.95 0.37 -2.12
C ALA A 249 -12.71 0.51 -0.80
N ALA A 250 -12.05 0.91 0.30
CA ALA A 250 -12.66 0.99 1.62
C ALA A 250 -13.05 2.41 2.00
N PRO A 251 -14.03 2.60 2.88
CA PRO A 251 -14.32 3.89 3.47
C PRO A 251 -13.07 4.44 4.13
N GLN A 252 -12.81 5.72 3.94
CA GLN A 252 -11.70 6.40 4.56
C GLN A 252 -12.19 7.04 5.85
N LEU A 253 -11.47 6.77 6.93
CA LEU A 253 -11.90 7.11 8.27
C LEU A 253 -10.92 8.04 8.94
N GLY A 254 -11.45 8.94 9.75
CA GLY A 254 -10.70 9.82 10.61
C GLY A 254 -9.74 10.77 9.91
N THR A 255 -8.91 11.38 10.69
CA THR A 255 -7.78 12.19 10.21
C THR A 255 -6.47 11.56 10.68
N ALA A 256 -5.37 11.85 9.99
CA ALA A 256 -4.06 11.35 10.37
C ALA A 256 -3.40 12.15 11.50
N TYR A 257 -4.09 13.13 12.10
CA TYR A 257 -3.51 14.04 13.08
C TYR A 257 -2.88 13.34 14.28
N ASP A 258 -3.58 12.33 14.82
CA ASP A 258 -3.13 11.54 15.98
C ASP A 258 -2.48 10.22 15.59
N LYS A 259 -2.30 9.97 14.27
CA LYS A 259 -1.71 8.75 13.77
C LYS A 259 -0.23 8.64 14.14
N PHE A 260 0.13 7.53 14.76
CA PHE A 260 1.50 7.06 14.87
C PHE A 260 1.67 5.83 13.97
N LEU A 261 2.68 5.87 13.12
CA LEU A 261 2.99 4.82 12.16
C LEU A 261 4.37 4.25 12.46
N THR A 262 4.44 2.94 12.64
CA THR A 262 5.70 2.19 12.69
C THR A 262 5.80 1.32 11.45
N GLU A 263 6.87 1.45 10.68
CA GLU A 263 7.17 0.62 9.52
C GLU A 263 8.41 -0.21 9.77
N ARG A 264 8.43 -1.45 9.30
CA ARG A 264 9.55 -2.37 9.43
C ARG A 264 9.89 -2.94 8.04
N PHE A 265 11.13 -2.78 7.65
CA PHE A 265 11.67 -3.32 6.40
C PHE A 265 12.69 -4.39 6.74
N THR A 266 12.45 -5.63 6.32
CA THR A 266 13.34 -6.77 6.59
C THR A 266 13.60 -7.52 5.29
N ARG A 267 14.88 -7.70 4.92
CA ARG A 267 15.25 -8.55 3.78
C ARG A 267 15.05 -10.02 4.14
N THR A 268 14.16 -10.71 3.45
CA THR A 268 13.92 -12.15 3.66
C THR A 268 14.74 -13.03 2.72
N ASP A 269 15.09 -12.49 1.57
CA ASP A 269 15.98 -13.12 0.58
C ASP A 269 16.58 -12.03 -0.35
N GLU A 270 17.29 -12.46 -1.40
CA GLU A 270 17.94 -11.54 -2.35
C GLU A 270 16.95 -10.65 -3.10
N PHE A 271 15.71 -11.12 -3.28
CA PHE A 271 14.70 -10.49 -4.14
C PHE A 271 13.48 -9.97 -3.38
N THR A 272 13.45 -10.15 -2.04
CA THR A 272 12.25 -9.85 -1.27
C THR A 272 12.56 -9.01 -0.04
N ILE A 273 11.79 -7.93 0.15
CA ILE A 273 11.64 -7.23 1.42
C ILE A 273 10.29 -7.62 2.01
N ASN A 274 10.27 -8.10 3.24
CA ASN A 274 9.06 -8.12 4.04
C ASN A 274 8.83 -6.72 4.60
N TYR A 275 7.82 -6.05 4.08
CA TYR A 275 7.37 -4.77 4.58
C TYR A 275 6.19 -4.97 5.52
N GLU A 276 6.34 -4.50 6.74
CA GLU A 276 5.29 -4.52 7.76
C GLU A 276 5.08 -3.11 8.26
N PHE A 277 3.83 -2.75 8.51
CA PHE A 277 3.54 -1.50 9.19
C PHE A 277 2.46 -1.67 10.25
N THR A 278 2.55 -0.87 11.30
CA THR A 278 1.55 -0.78 12.35
C THR A 278 1.07 0.66 12.46
N ILE A 279 -0.25 0.82 12.44
CA ILE A 279 -0.92 2.10 12.69
C ILE A 279 -1.53 2.07 14.07
N GLU A 280 -1.24 3.09 14.86
CA GLU A 280 -1.87 3.40 16.13
C GLU A 280 -2.54 4.77 16.00
N ASP A 281 -3.88 4.78 16.02
CA ASP A 281 -4.68 6.01 15.96
C ASP A 281 -5.93 5.85 16.82
N PRO A 282 -5.82 6.16 18.10
CA PRO A 282 -6.93 5.99 19.05
C PRO A 282 -8.08 6.98 18.81
N SER A 283 -7.87 8.03 18.01
CA SER A 283 -8.95 8.94 17.62
C SER A 283 -9.83 8.38 16.50
N THR A 284 -9.34 7.35 15.80
CA THR A 284 -10.05 6.74 14.67
C THR A 284 -10.44 5.29 14.92
N PHE A 285 -9.56 4.48 15.51
CA PHE A 285 -9.75 3.04 15.66
C PHE A 285 -9.72 2.60 17.12
N THR A 286 -10.49 1.55 17.43
CA THR A 286 -10.56 0.97 18.78
C THR A 286 -9.33 0.16 19.15
N ASP A 287 -8.50 -0.22 18.17
CA ASP A 287 -7.25 -0.98 18.35
C ASP A 287 -6.29 -0.62 17.21
N LYS A 288 -5.01 -1.02 17.36
CA LYS A 288 -4.01 -0.87 16.32
C LYS A 288 -4.26 -1.80 15.12
N ILE A 289 -3.64 -1.46 14.01
CA ILE A 289 -3.71 -2.24 12.77
C ILE A 289 -2.29 -2.58 12.34
N THR A 290 -2.00 -3.87 12.17
CA THR A 290 -0.74 -4.29 11.54
C THR A 290 -1.03 -4.94 10.18
N VAL A 291 -0.28 -4.53 9.19
CA VAL A 291 -0.36 -5.01 7.82
C VAL A 291 1.01 -5.49 7.39
N GLN A 292 1.05 -6.58 6.66
CA GLN A 292 2.28 -7.16 6.13
C GLN A 292 2.12 -7.44 4.64
N LEU A 293 3.10 -7.01 3.85
CA LEU A 293 3.16 -7.37 2.45
C LEU A 293 4.60 -7.50 1.96
N PRO A 294 4.90 -8.46 1.08
CA PRO A 294 6.20 -8.57 0.46
C PRO A 294 6.37 -7.52 -0.63
N MET A 295 7.57 -6.94 -0.71
CA MET A 295 8.01 -6.15 -1.84
C MET A 295 9.00 -6.97 -2.65
N ALA A 296 8.77 -7.08 -3.96
CA ALA A 296 9.64 -7.82 -4.86
C ALA A 296 10.64 -6.89 -5.55
N LYS A 297 11.89 -7.33 -5.66
CA LYS A 297 12.91 -6.59 -6.40
C LYS A 297 12.57 -6.48 -7.88
N VAL A 298 12.78 -5.32 -8.46
CA VAL A 298 12.56 -5.04 -9.87
C VAL A 298 13.89 -4.73 -10.53
N ASP A 299 14.17 -5.43 -11.62
CA ASP A 299 15.29 -5.10 -12.49
C ASP A 299 14.89 -3.94 -13.40
N GLY A 300 15.57 -2.82 -13.27
CA GLY A 300 15.29 -1.65 -14.10
C GLY A 300 15.33 -0.34 -13.33
N LEU A 301 14.92 0.71 -14.00
CA LEU A 301 14.87 2.06 -13.44
C LEU A 301 13.44 2.38 -13.02
N LEU A 302 13.32 3.23 -12.00
CA LEU A 302 12.05 3.88 -11.72
C LEU A 302 11.81 4.96 -12.78
N TYR A 303 10.60 4.99 -13.35
CA TYR A 303 10.22 6.01 -14.31
C TYR A 303 9.50 7.15 -13.62
N GLU A 304 9.62 8.34 -14.19
CA GLU A 304 8.90 9.50 -13.70
C GLU A 304 7.39 9.35 -13.92
N TYR A 305 6.63 9.59 -12.86
CA TYR A 305 5.19 9.82 -12.97
C TYR A 305 4.95 11.33 -13.03
N ALA A 306 4.84 11.86 -14.24
CA ALA A 306 4.72 13.29 -14.54
C ALA A 306 3.29 13.79 -14.22
N CYS A 307 2.93 13.87 -12.95
CA CYS A 307 1.59 14.16 -12.48
C CYS A 307 1.12 15.58 -12.84
N HIS A 308 2.03 16.56 -12.76
CA HIS A 308 1.70 17.98 -13.03
C HIS A 308 1.55 18.27 -14.52
N GLU A 309 2.38 17.63 -15.33
CA GLU A 309 2.44 17.83 -16.77
C GLU A 309 1.15 17.31 -17.44
N GLY A 310 0.38 18.22 -17.98
CA GLY A 310 -0.87 17.87 -18.63
C GLY A 310 -2.01 17.47 -17.69
N ASN A 311 -1.97 17.87 -16.39
CA ASN A 311 -3.07 17.67 -15.46
C ASN A 311 -4.31 18.52 -15.84
N TYR A 312 -4.86 18.23 -17.03
CA TYR A 312 -6.08 18.89 -17.53
C TYR A 312 -7.33 18.45 -16.76
N GLY A 313 -7.28 17.30 -16.07
CA GLY A 313 -8.39 16.76 -15.29
C GLY A 313 -8.84 17.74 -14.20
N LEU A 314 -7.92 18.19 -13.36
CA LEU A 314 -8.19 19.14 -12.29
C LEU A 314 -8.79 20.47 -12.85
N LEU A 315 -8.15 21.02 -13.88
CA LEU A 315 -8.60 22.28 -14.50
C LEU A 315 -10.00 22.14 -15.08
N ASN A 316 -10.27 21.05 -15.80
CA ASN A 316 -11.56 20.82 -16.47
C ASN A 316 -12.67 20.53 -15.47
N THR A 317 -12.40 19.83 -14.36
CA THR A 317 -13.36 19.62 -13.29
C THR A 317 -13.83 20.95 -12.68
N LEU A 318 -12.88 21.83 -12.33
CA LEU A 318 -13.20 23.16 -11.78
C LEU A 318 -13.91 24.06 -12.78
N ARG A 319 -13.54 24.00 -14.07
CA ARG A 319 -14.24 24.76 -15.12
C ARG A 319 -15.66 24.27 -15.34
N GLY A 320 -15.86 22.94 -15.31
CA GLY A 320 -17.19 22.35 -15.42
C GLY A 320 -18.12 22.84 -14.30
N ALA A 321 -17.63 22.84 -13.05
CA ALA A 321 -18.38 23.36 -11.92
C ALA A 321 -18.77 24.84 -12.10
N ARG A 322 -17.84 25.69 -12.55
CA ARG A 322 -18.17 27.11 -12.85
C ARG A 322 -19.21 27.27 -13.95
N GLN A 323 -19.21 26.40 -14.95
CA GLN A 323 -20.22 26.44 -16.00
C GLN A 323 -21.59 26.04 -15.47
N GLU A 324 -21.67 24.98 -14.63
CA GLU A 324 -22.92 24.54 -14.02
C GLU A 324 -23.52 25.62 -13.11
N GLU A 325 -22.69 26.36 -12.37
CA GLU A 325 -23.13 27.50 -11.54
C GLU A 325 -23.69 28.63 -12.41
N GLN A 326 -23.07 28.95 -13.53
CA GLN A 326 -23.57 29.97 -14.46
C GLN A 326 -24.90 29.55 -15.07
N ASP A 327 -25.00 28.33 -15.53
CA ASP A 327 -26.24 27.79 -16.11
C ASP A 327 -27.40 27.78 -15.09
N ALA A 328 -27.10 27.58 -13.80
CA ALA A 328 -28.10 27.62 -12.72
C ALA A 328 -28.60 29.04 -12.39
N VAL A 329 -27.83 30.09 -12.66
CA VAL A 329 -28.23 31.50 -12.46
C VAL A 329 -29.09 32.00 -13.62
N ASP A 330 -28.93 31.41 -14.81
CA ASP A 330 -29.63 31.80 -16.04
C ASP A 330 -30.99 31.11 -16.20
N LEU A 331 -31.38 30.21 -15.28
CA LEU A 331 -32.68 29.53 -15.16
C LEU A 331 -33.58 30.21 -14.14
#